data_b0f5d4d950f5d0f79f72b8a48861b373
#
_entry.id   b0f5d4d950f5d0f79f72b8a48861b373
#
_cell.length_a   1.000
_cell.length_b   1.000
_cell.length_c   1.000
_cell.angle_alpha   90.00
_cell.angle_beta   90.00
_cell.angle_gamma   90.00
#
_symmetry.space_group_name_H-M   'P 1'
#
loop_
_entity.id
_entity.type
_entity.pdbx_description
1 polymer ?
#
loop_
_entity_poly.entity_id
_entity_poly.type
_entity_poly.pdbx_seq_one_letter_code
_entity_poly.pdbx_strand_id
1 'polypeptide(L)'
;MTELEKKIKAKIPGEDTGIEIKHSLCAVCSPGHHCGVDCYVKDGEIIRVEGTPEHPYNHGRLCTKGSALRNYIYREDRIRTPLRRVGERGEGRFEPISWDEAYRIIAEKLNQVKETYSPHSVAFFSGYCKWYRPIFHRFAHVFGSVNFGTDDSTCSASKVIADKVTAGCGAGPDMGHANTFLGWNYDGYYSAHLSVAGVQKLRERGGKVIIIDIRDTPASRNLADIFLKINPGTDGALALGMAKLIIDNGWADLEYIEKYTYGFDQYKELADQYPLDRVSKITGLDPGLIYEAAKLYATNGPACTNYSASALVHHINGFNSHRAILCLSALTGNFDRAGGNVPNPPTYLHKPAGFKVREHAFRSDRYPKDGERIGARRFPLWNAQFDEFQAMDLLRQLEEGTPYPVKAIFAMGMNAKMFPETDKLLAAMKDKLDFFVDTDMFMTMTAKYADIVLPACSSVERGELKAY
;
A
#
# COMPACT_ATOMS: atom_id res chain seq x y z
N MET A 1 -7.80 -16.98 -48.09
CA MET A 1 -7.91 -16.45 -46.71
C MET A 1 -9.39 -16.29 -46.41
N THR A 2 -9.86 -17.00 -45.38
CA THR A 2 -11.24 -16.92 -44.92
C THR A 2 -11.51 -15.55 -44.26
N GLU A 3 -12.77 -15.18 -44.07
CA GLU A 3 -13.14 -13.96 -43.37
C GLU A 3 -12.62 -13.97 -41.91
N LEU A 4 -12.52 -15.15 -41.28
CA LEU A 4 -11.95 -15.29 -39.93
C LEU A 4 -10.43 -15.04 -39.94
N GLU A 5 -9.70 -15.60 -40.89
CA GLU A 5 -8.26 -15.37 -41.07
C GLU A 5 -7.95 -13.90 -41.35
N LYS A 6 -8.76 -13.20 -42.14
CA LYS A 6 -8.63 -11.75 -42.37
C LYS A 6 -8.84 -10.96 -41.07
N LYS A 7 -9.88 -11.32 -40.29
CA LYS A 7 -10.15 -10.68 -38.98
C LYS A 7 -9.05 -10.94 -37.96
N ILE A 8 -8.44 -12.13 -37.94
CA ILE A 8 -7.31 -12.45 -37.09
C ILE A 8 -6.08 -11.64 -37.53
N LYS A 9 -5.77 -11.65 -38.84
CA LYS A 9 -4.63 -10.92 -39.38
C LYS A 9 -4.70 -9.42 -39.10
N ALA A 10 -5.88 -8.82 -39.20
CA ALA A 10 -6.12 -7.40 -38.91
C ALA A 10 -5.82 -6.98 -37.44
N LYS A 11 -5.60 -7.95 -36.54
CA LYS A 11 -5.24 -7.71 -35.13
C LYS A 11 -3.77 -8.00 -34.83
N ILE A 12 -3.00 -8.45 -35.78
CA ILE A 12 -1.57 -8.76 -35.63
C ILE A 12 -0.78 -7.45 -35.82
N PRO A 13 0.14 -7.10 -34.93
CA PRO A 13 1.00 -5.93 -35.11
C PRO A 13 1.84 -6.03 -36.38
N GLY A 14 1.99 -4.92 -37.11
CA GLY A 14 2.79 -4.84 -38.34
C GLY A 14 2.46 -3.61 -39.15
N GLU A 15 3.31 -3.30 -40.14
CA GLU A 15 3.12 -2.16 -41.04
C GLU A 15 1.81 -2.24 -41.82
N ASP A 16 1.43 -3.45 -42.27
CA ASP A 16 0.22 -3.70 -43.03
C ASP A 16 -1.09 -3.51 -42.24
N THR A 17 -1.02 -3.54 -40.93
CA THR A 17 -2.16 -3.32 -40.02
C THR A 17 -2.16 -1.94 -39.38
N GLY A 18 -1.02 -1.25 -39.37
CA GLY A 18 -0.80 0.01 -38.65
C GLY A 18 -0.84 -0.15 -37.12
N ILE A 19 -0.68 -1.38 -36.59
CA ILE A 19 -0.67 -1.64 -35.15
C ILE A 19 0.77 -1.67 -34.66
N GLU A 20 1.09 -0.82 -33.72
CA GLU A 20 2.35 -0.79 -32.98
C GLU A 20 2.18 -1.33 -31.58
N ILE A 21 3.24 -1.97 -31.03
CA ILE A 21 3.31 -2.32 -29.61
C ILE A 21 4.12 -1.26 -28.89
N LYS A 22 3.53 -0.67 -27.84
CA LYS A 22 4.21 0.24 -26.93
C LYS A 22 4.28 -0.41 -25.55
N HIS A 23 5.49 -0.58 -25.03
CA HIS A 23 5.71 -1.15 -23.70
C HIS A 23 5.47 -0.12 -22.61
N SER A 24 4.78 -0.51 -21.55
CA SER A 24 4.48 0.33 -20.40
C SER A 24 4.34 -0.49 -19.12
N LEU A 25 3.88 0.13 -18.04
CA LEU A 25 3.67 -0.52 -16.75
C LEU A 25 2.24 -0.29 -16.25
N CYS A 26 1.64 -1.33 -15.70
CA CYS A 26 0.39 -1.22 -14.97
C CYS A 26 0.66 -0.70 -13.55
N ALA A 27 0.11 0.46 -13.23
CA ALA A 27 0.30 1.11 -11.93
C ALA A 27 -0.91 1.01 -10.98
N VAL A 28 -1.86 0.12 -11.26
CA VAL A 28 -3.11 0.03 -10.48
C VAL A 28 -2.88 -0.55 -9.08
N CYS A 29 -1.91 -1.43 -8.91
CA CYS A 29 -1.59 -2.03 -7.61
C CYS A 29 -0.11 -2.41 -7.51
N SER A 30 0.27 -3.07 -6.41
CA SER A 30 1.62 -3.60 -6.18
C SER A 30 2.73 -2.56 -6.36
N PRO A 31 2.96 -1.70 -5.38
CA PRO A 31 3.92 -0.59 -5.49
C PRO A 31 5.36 -1.04 -5.73
N GLY A 32 5.73 -2.24 -5.30
CA GLY A 32 7.08 -2.80 -5.48
C GLY A 32 7.31 -3.47 -6.83
N HIS A 33 6.25 -3.98 -7.46
CA HIS A 33 6.37 -4.85 -8.63
C HIS A 33 5.24 -4.54 -9.61
N HIS A 34 5.42 -3.54 -10.47
CA HIS A 34 4.44 -3.27 -11.51
C HIS A 34 4.48 -4.36 -12.58
N CYS A 35 3.30 -4.74 -13.08
CA CYS A 35 3.22 -5.64 -14.22
C CYS A 35 3.62 -4.89 -15.50
N GLY A 36 4.50 -5.47 -16.30
CA GLY A 36 4.76 -5.01 -17.67
C GLY A 36 3.52 -5.20 -18.53
N VAL A 37 3.18 -4.19 -19.32
CA VAL A 37 2.04 -4.23 -20.23
C VAL A 37 2.46 -3.82 -21.65
N ASP A 38 1.96 -4.57 -22.62
CA ASP A 38 2.06 -4.29 -24.04
C ASP A 38 0.76 -3.62 -24.48
N CYS A 39 0.87 -2.35 -24.81
CA CYS A 39 -0.23 -1.57 -25.38
C CYS A 39 -0.18 -1.67 -26.90
N TYR A 40 -1.19 -2.27 -27.49
CA TYR A 40 -1.38 -2.30 -28.94
C TYR A 40 -2.04 -1.01 -29.36
N VAL A 41 -1.32 -0.19 -30.11
CA VAL A 41 -1.74 1.16 -30.49
C VAL A 41 -1.99 1.20 -31.98
N LYS A 42 -3.13 1.73 -32.39
CA LYS A 42 -3.48 2.03 -33.76
C LYS A 42 -4.09 3.43 -33.86
N ASP A 43 -3.63 4.22 -34.81
CA ASP A 43 -4.11 5.59 -35.05
C ASP A 43 -4.07 6.47 -33.76
N GLY A 44 -3.06 6.24 -32.90
CA GLY A 44 -2.88 6.95 -31.63
C GLY A 44 -3.75 6.43 -30.47
N GLU A 45 -4.58 5.41 -30.70
CA GLU A 45 -5.44 4.83 -29.66
C GLU A 45 -4.97 3.44 -29.22
N ILE A 46 -5.08 3.15 -27.92
CA ILE A 46 -4.85 1.81 -27.37
C ILE A 46 -6.07 0.95 -27.69
N ILE A 47 -5.91 -0.03 -28.59
CA ILE A 47 -6.97 -0.96 -28.97
C ILE A 47 -7.00 -2.23 -28.14
N ARG A 48 -5.86 -2.61 -27.53
CA ARG A 48 -5.70 -3.81 -26.69
C ARG A 48 -4.56 -3.61 -25.68
N VAL A 49 -4.66 -4.29 -24.54
CA VAL A 49 -3.59 -4.36 -23.52
C VAL A 49 -3.38 -5.82 -23.14
N GLU A 50 -2.12 -6.26 -23.14
CA GLU A 50 -1.69 -7.59 -22.73
C GLU A 50 -0.51 -7.48 -21.76
N GLY A 51 -0.17 -8.55 -21.07
CA GLY A 51 1.06 -8.59 -20.25
C GLY A 51 2.28 -8.79 -21.13
N THR A 52 3.37 -8.09 -20.83
CA THR A 52 4.65 -8.25 -21.51
C THR A 52 5.28 -9.58 -21.14
N PRO A 53 5.47 -10.52 -22.10
CA PRO A 53 6.02 -11.86 -21.81
C PRO A 53 7.41 -11.83 -21.18
N GLU A 54 8.27 -10.92 -21.62
CA GLU A 54 9.67 -10.78 -21.21
C GLU A 54 9.80 -10.06 -19.87
N HIS A 55 8.73 -9.50 -19.33
CA HIS A 55 8.79 -8.77 -18.06
C HIS A 55 9.08 -9.73 -16.89
N PRO A 56 10.14 -9.49 -16.09
CA PRO A 56 10.67 -10.45 -15.12
C PRO A 56 9.72 -10.77 -13.96
N TYR A 57 8.69 -9.94 -13.74
CA TYR A 57 7.76 -10.13 -12.65
C TYR A 57 6.46 -10.83 -13.07
N ASN A 58 5.80 -10.37 -14.14
CA ASN A 58 4.50 -10.92 -14.51
C ASN A 58 4.53 -11.92 -15.67
N HIS A 59 5.63 -12.05 -16.42
CA HIS A 59 5.81 -13.05 -17.49
C HIS A 59 4.57 -13.20 -18.39
N GLY A 60 4.07 -12.09 -18.91
CA GLY A 60 2.88 -12.04 -19.76
C GLY A 60 1.53 -12.14 -19.05
N ARG A 61 1.48 -12.33 -17.72
CA ARG A 61 0.24 -12.47 -16.97
C ARG A 61 -0.32 -11.12 -16.53
N LEU A 62 -1.62 -10.93 -16.69
CA LEU A 62 -2.36 -9.79 -16.13
C LEU A 62 -3.57 -10.26 -15.33
N CYS A 63 -3.89 -9.52 -14.27
CA CYS A 63 -5.18 -9.65 -13.61
C CYS A 63 -6.25 -8.81 -14.32
N THR A 64 -7.50 -8.96 -13.90
CA THR A 64 -8.63 -8.21 -14.46
C THR A 64 -8.43 -6.69 -14.44
N LYS A 65 -7.75 -6.13 -13.42
CA LYS A 65 -7.44 -4.70 -13.35
C LYS A 65 -6.48 -4.25 -14.46
N GLY A 66 -5.39 -5.02 -14.66
CA GLY A 66 -4.42 -4.73 -15.72
C GLY A 66 -5.02 -4.88 -17.12
N SER A 67 -5.78 -5.94 -17.36
CA SER A 67 -6.47 -6.16 -18.63
C SER A 67 -7.54 -5.10 -18.93
N ALA A 68 -8.10 -4.47 -17.90
CA ALA A 68 -9.11 -3.42 -18.03
C ALA A 68 -8.55 -2.00 -18.19
N LEU A 69 -7.21 -1.82 -18.27
CA LEU A 69 -6.58 -0.50 -18.38
C LEU A 69 -7.21 0.38 -19.46
N ARG A 70 -7.44 -0.19 -20.65
CA ARG A 70 -8.07 0.53 -21.76
C ARG A 70 -9.46 1.08 -21.38
N ASN A 71 -10.24 0.33 -20.61
CA ASN A 71 -11.64 0.66 -20.35
C ASN A 71 -11.79 1.96 -19.55
N TYR A 72 -10.92 2.23 -18.57
CA TYR A 72 -11.03 3.46 -17.78
C TYR A 72 -10.37 4.68 -18.46
N ILE A 73 -9.40 4.44 -19.34
CA ILE A 73 -8.70 5.52 -20.07
C ILE A 73 -9.65 6.27 -21.01
N TYR A 74 -10.52 5.54 -21.70
CA TYR A 74 -11.45 6.08 -22.70
C TYR A 74 -12.88 6.31 -22.17
N ARG A 75 -13.07 6.32 -20.87
CA ARG A 75 -14.38 6.66 -20.29
C ARG A 75 -14.78 8.10 -20.62
N GLU A 76 -16.07 8.30 -20.88
CA GLU A 76 -16.64 9.60 -21.22
C GLU A 76 -16.61 10.59 -20.04
N ASP A 77 -16.78 10.07 -18.82
CA ASP A 77 -16.75 10.84 -17.56
C ASP A 77 -15.36 11.17 -17.04
N ARG A 78 -14.29 10.86 -17.81
CA ARG A 78 -12.93 11.21 -17.47
C ARG A 78 -12.71 12.72 -17.56
N ILE A 79 -12.09 13.30 -16.53
CA ILE A 79 -11.68 14.71 -16.51
C ILE A 79 -10.53 14.89 -17.51
N ARG A 80 -10.67 15.83 -18.45
CA ARG A 80 -9.70 16.08 -19.53
C ARG A 80 -9.13 17.51 -19.53
N THR A 81 -9.77 18.41 -18.82
CA THR A 81 -9.38 19.80 -18.67
C THR A 81 -9.44 20.22 -17.21
N PRO A 82 -8.67 21.22 -16.77
CA PRO A 82 -8.85 21.79 -15.44
C PRO A 82 -10.27 22.28 -15.23
N LEU A 83 -10.80 22.08 -14.03
CA LEU A 83 -12.16 22.44 -13.65
C LEU A 83 -12.13 23.36 -12.44
N ARG A 84 -12.96 24.43 -12.48
CA ARG A 84 -13.21 25.35 -11.36
C ARG A 84 -14.61 25.10 -10.80
N ARG A 85 -14.72 25.03 -9.48
CA ARG A 85 -16.01 24.91 -8.79
C ARG A 85 -16.84 26.20 -8.96
N VAL A 86 -18.11 26.03 -9.29
CA VAL A 86 -19.11 27.11 -9.43
C VAL A 86 -20.30 26.98 -8.49
N GLY A 87 -20.35 25.92 -7.67
CA GLY A 87 -21.36 25.67 -6.67
C GLY A 87 -20.77 25.52 -5.27
N GLU A 88 -21.60 25.03 -4.35
CA GLU A 88 -21.17 24.69 -3.00
C GLU A 88 -20.20 23.50 -3.01
N ARG A 89 -19.28 23.43 -2.02
CA ARG A 89 -18.41 22.27 -1.85
C ARG A 89 -19.22 21.01 -1.60
N GLY A 90 -18.91 19.94 -2.34
CA GLY A 90 -19.62 18.66 -2.30
C GLY A 90 -20.78 18.56 -3.29
N GLU A 91 -21.28 19.66 -3.85
CA GLU A 91 -22.38 19.67 -4.83
C GLU A 91 -21.95 19.07 -6.19
N GLY A 92 -20.69 19.24 -6.56
CA GLY A 92 -20.11 18.67 -7.80
C GLY A 92 -20.39 19.49 -9.04
N ARG A 93 -20.71 20.79 -8.92
CA ARG A 93 -20.85 21.70 -10.06
C ARG A 93 -19.55 22.40 -10.38
N PHE A 94 -19.07 22.19 -11.62
CA PHE A 94 -17.80 22.72 -12.10
C PHE A 94 -17.92 23.27 -13.52
N GLU A 95 -17.02 24.19 -13.87
CA GLU A 95 -16.84 24.69 -15.23
C GLU A 95 -15.39 24.46 -15.70
N PRO A 96 -15.16 24.22 -16.99
CA PRO A 96 -13.81 24.10 -17.55
C PRO A 96 -13.09 25.45 -17.53
N ILE A 97 -11.79 25.42 -17.20
CA ILE A 97 -10.89 26.57 -17.29
C ILE A 97 -9.60 26.18 -18.01
N SER A 98 -8.81 27.17 -18.42
CA SER A 98 -7.49 26.92 -19.00
C SER A 98 -6.47 26.50 -17.93
N TRP A 99 -5.37 25.86 -18.35
CA TRP A 99 -4.26 25.55 -17.45
C TRP A 99 -3.63 26.81 -16.86
N ASP A 100 -3.48 27.87 -17.65
CA ASP A 100 -2.89 29.15 -17.18
C ASP A 100 -3.78 29.78 -16.10
N GLU A 101 -5.08 29.74 -16.30
CA GLU A 101 -6.02 30.23 -15.29
C GLU A 101 -5.98 29.36 -14.02
N ALA A 102 -5.94 28.04 -14.15
CA ALA A 102 -5.82 27.12 -13.01
C ALA A 102 -4.53 27.41 -12.21
N TYR A 103 -3.38 27.52 -12.89
CA TYR A 103 -2.10 27.81 -12.22
C TYR A 103 -2.12 29.16 -11.53
N ARG A 104 -2.69 30.19 -12.15
CA ARG A 104 -2.80 31.52 -11.55
C ARG A 104 -3.62 31.47 -10.27
N ILE A 105 -4.82 30.87 -10.30
CA ILE A 105 -5.69 30.74 -9.13
C ILE A 105 -5.01 29.95 -8.01
N ILE A 106 -4.37 28.81 -8.34
CA ILE A 106 -3.68 27.98 -7.37
C ILE A 106 -2.54 28.76 -6.71
N ALA A 107 -1.71 29.44 -7.50
CA ALA A 107 -0.60 30.21 -6.98
C ALA A 107 -1.06 31.37 -6.07
N GLU A 108 -2.07 32.13 -6.49
CA GLU A 108 -2.65 33.23 -5.71
C GLU A 108 -3.22 32.74 -4.37
N LYS A 109 -4.03 31.68 -4.41
CA LYS A 109 -4.70 31.16 -3.20
C LYS A 109 -3.73 30.52 -2.21
N LEU A 110 -2.78 29.71 -2.68
CA LEU A 110 -1.78 29.09 -1.80
C LEU A 110 -0.86 30.15 -1.17
N ASN A 111 -0.44 31.17 -1.93
CA ASN A 111 0.34 32.27 -1.38
C ASN A 111 -0.47 33.11 -0.39
N GLN A 112 -1.74 33.37 -0.67
CA GLN A 112 -2.64 34.05 0.27
C GLN A 112 -2.71 33.33 1.62
N VAL A 113 -2.88 31.99 1.60
CA VAL A 113 -2.89 31.17 2.85
C VAL A 113 -1.55 31.23 3.55
N LYS A 114 -0.44 31.13 2.81
CA LYS A 114 0.91 31.21 3.34
C LYS A 114 1.18 32.54 4.04
N GLU A 115 0.77 33.65 3.44
CA GLU A 115 0.97 35.01 3.96
C GLU A 115 0.06 35.31 5.15
N THR A 116 -1.20 34.85 5.10
CA THR A 116 -2.20 35.09 6.15
C THR A 116 -1.95 34.28 7.43
N TYR A 117 -1.51 33.05 7.27
CA TYR A 117 -1.35 32.12 8.39
C TYR A 117 0.10 31.66 8.51
N SER A 118 0.50 30.71 7.68
CA SER A 118 1.88 30.19 7.58
C SER A 118 2.00 29.24 6.39
N PRO A 119 3.20 28.93 5.92
CA PRO A 119 3.37 27.87 4.92
C PRO A 119 2.90 26.50 5.42
N HIS A 120 2.92 26.25 6.72
CA HIS A 120 2.46 24.99 7.33
C HIS A 120 0.93 24.85 7.34
N SER A 121 0.21 25.94 7.13
CA SER A 121 -1.25 25.93 6.96
C SER A 121 -1.71 25.36 5.62
N VAL A 122 -0.76 25.02 4.74
CA VAL A 122 -0.98 24.28 3.49
C VAL A 122 -0.47 22.85 3.66
N ALA A 123 -1.38 21.86 3.52
CA ALA A 123 -1.03 20.46 3.49
C ALA A 123 -0.95 19.95 2.04
N PHE A 124 0.09 19.20 1.73
CA PHE A 124 0.29 18.54 0.44
C PHE A 124 0.09 17.05 0.62
N PHE A 125 -0.85 16.46 -0.11
CA PHE A 125 -1.17 15.05 0.03
C PHE A 125 -1.04 14.29 -1.28
N SER A 126 -0.26 13.20 -1.27
CA SER A 126 -0.13 12.30 -2.41
C SER A 126 -0.85 10.98 -2.13
N GLY A 127 -1.82 10.65 -2.95
CA GLY A 127 -2.41 9.31 -2.98
C GLY A 127 -1.41 8.25 -3.43
N TYR A 128 -1.92 7.08 -3.82
CA TYR A 128 -1.11 5.89 -4.08
C TYR A 128 -0.06 6.02 -5.22
N CYS A 129 -0.21 6.94 -6.14
CA CYS A 129 0.74 7.15 -7.24
C CYS A 129 2.12 7.56 -6.73
N LYS A 130 3.14 6.74 -6.97
CA LYS A 130 4.45 6.83 -6.30
C LYS A 130 5.53 7.59 -7.09
N TRP A 131 5.42 7.67 -8.41
CA TRP A 131 6.50 8.21 -9.26
C TRP A 131 6.69 9.70 -9.16
N TYR A 132 5.65 10.50 -9.02
CA TYR A 132 5.78 11.96 -8.86
C TYR A 132 6.01 12.39 -7.39
N ARG A 133 5.86 11.48 -6.41
CA ARG A 133 6.00 11.79 -4.98
C ARG A 133 7.28 12.55 -4.63
N PRO A 134 8.46 12.12 -5.08
CA PRO A 134 9.69 12.84 -4.73
C PRO A 134 9.67 14.30 -5.19
N ILE A 135 9.13 14.56 -6.38
CA ILE A 135 9.02 15.91 -6.94
C ILE A 135 7.98 16.73 -6.16
N PHE A 136 6.82 16.13 -5.88
CA PHE A 136 5.75 16.79 -5.14
C PHE A 136 6.14 17.03 -3.67
N HIS A 137 6.86 16.11 -3.06
CA HIS A 137 7.44 16.28 -1.73
C HIS A 137 8.44 17.46 -1.70
N ARG A 138 9.34 17.51 -2.68
CA ARG A 138 10.24 18.65 -2.82
C ARG A 138 9.48 19.95 -3.06
N PHE A 139 8.40 19.94 -3.83
CA PHE A 139 7.55 21.11 -4.05
C PHE A 139 6.97 21.65 -2.72
N ALA A 140 6.44 20.76 -1.87
CA ALA A 140 5.95 21.13 -0.55
C ALA A 140 7.04 21.82 0.30
N HIS A 141 8.26 21.27 0.29
CA HIS A 141 9.39 21.83 1.03
C HIS A 141 9.86 23.17 0.44
N VAL A 142 9.91 23.33 -0.88
CA VAL A 142 10.25 24.61 -1.53
C VAL A 142 9.20 25.67 -1.26
N PHE A 143 7.91 25.28 -1.19
CA PHE A 143 6.83 26.18 -0.76
C PHE A 143 7.01 26.64 0.69
N GLY A 144 7.68 25.84 1.51
CA GLY A 144 7.98 26.11 2.91
C GLY A 144 7.12 25.33 3.90
N SER A 145 6.32 24.35 3.42
CA SER A 145 5.49 23.53 4.30
C SER A 145 6.21 22.23 4.72
N VAL A 146 6.13 21.89 6.02
CA VAL A 146 6.54 20.59 6.53
C VAL A 146 5.46 19.52 6.29
N ASN A 147 4.26 19.94 5.87
CA ASN A 147 3.11 19.05 5.74
C ASN A 147 3.03 18.43 4.36
N PHE A 148 3.90 17.47 4.10
CA PHE A 148 3.71 16.50 3.04
C PHE A 148 3.24 15.17 3.65
N GLY A 149 2.15 14.62 3.15
CA GLY A 149 1.59 13.33 3.60
C GLY A 149 1.21 12.45 2.43
N THR A 150 1.07 11.16 2.71
CA THR A 150 0.73 10.17 1.69
C THR A 150 -0.32 9.17 2.19
N ASP A 151 -0.73 8.27 1.28
CA ASP A 151 -1.55 7.11 1.62
C ASP A 151 -0.87 6.15 2.61
N ASP A 152 0.41 6.26 2.86
CA ASP A 152 1.13 5.41 3.80
C ASP A 152 0.50 5.44 5.20
N SER A 153 -0.08 6.58 5.62
CA SER A 153 -0.86 6.71 6.86
C SER A 153 -2.10 5.82 6.93
N THR A 154 -2.72 5.54 5.78
CA THR A 154 -3.93 4.72 5.62
C THR A 154 -3.63 3.38 4.94
N CYS A 155 -2.36 2.99 4.86
CA CYS A 155 -1.91 1.78 4.19
C CYS A 155 -0.95 0.98 5.09
N SER A 156 0.25 0.69 4.62
CA SER A 156 1.15 -0.29 5.24
C SER A 156 2.24 0.29 6.14
N ALA A 157 2.30 1.58 6.37
CA ALA A 157 3.42 2.16 7.11
C ALA A 157 3.50 1.71 8.57
N SER A 158 2.36 1.45 9.23
CA SER A 158 2.37 0.85 10.59
C SER A 158 3.07 -0.53 10.59
N LYS A 159 2.88 -1.32 9.52
CA LYS A 159 3.62 -2.57 9.31
C LYS A 159 5.12 -2.30 9.16
N VAL A 160 5.50 -1.34 8.31
CA VAL A 160 6.91 -0.99 8.08
C VAL A 160 7.59 -0.55 9.39
N ILE A 161 6.89 0.22 10.22
CA ILE A 161 7.41 0.60 11.55
C ILE A 161 7.55 -0.65 12.44
N ALA A 162 6.54 -1.52 12.47
CA ALA A 162 6.58 -2.75 13.27
C ALA A 162 7.74 -3.66 12.86
N ASP A 163 7.94 -3.87 11.56
CA ASP A 163 9.08 -4.61 11.01
C ASP A 163 10.41 -4.00 11.50
N LYS A 164 10.54 -2.67 11.37
CA LYS A 164 11.79 -1.96 11.67
C LYS A 164 12.14 -1.96 13.16
N VAL A 165 11.16 -1.78 14.05
CA VAL A 165 11.40 -1.79 15.50
C VAL A 165 11.51 -3.19 16.10
N THR A 166 11.05 -4.23 15.39
CA THR A 166 11.10 -5.62 15.86
C THR A 166 12.28 -6.38 15.28
N ALA A 167 12.52 -6.26 13.98
CA ALA A 167 13.53 -7.03 13.26
C ALA A 167 14.59 -6.17 12.54
N GLY A 168 14.52 -4.84 12.67
CA GLY A 168 15.45 -3.91 12.00
C GLY A 168 15.15 -3.68 10.51
N CYS A 169 14.43 -4.57 9.86
CA CYS A 169 14.11 -4.51 8.43
C CYS A 169 12.81 -5.24 8.11
N GLY A 170 12.24 -4.93 6.95
CA GLY A 170 11.17 -5.74 6.36
C GLY A 170 11.71 -7.03 5.78
N ALA A 171 10.94 -8.11 5.85
CA ALA A 171 11.27 -9.40 5.28
C ALA A 171 10.12 -9.98 4.47
N GLY A 172 10.43 -10.73 3.42
CA GLY A 172 9.48 -11.42 2.57
C GLY A 172 9.57 -12.94 2.67
N PRO A 173 8.49 -13.67 2.30
CA PRO A 173 8.48 -15.13 2.34
C PRO A 173 9.33 -15.74 1.22
N ASP A 174 10.25 -16.63 1.55
CA ASP A 174 10.94 -17.46 0.57
C ASP A 174 10.18 -18.77 0.31
N MET A 175 9.13 -18.65 -0.48
CA MET A 175 8.30 -19.79 -0.87
C MET A 175 9.06 -20.84 -1.70
N GLY A 176 10.19 -20.47 -2.30
CA GLY A 176 11.00 -21.37 -3.13
C GLY A 176 11.60 -22.54 -2.37
N HIS A 177 11.94 -22.33 -1.11
CA HIS A 177 12.63 -23.30 -0.24
C HIS A 177 11.80 -23.70 0.98
N ALA A 178 10.61 -23.13 1.17
CA ALA A 178 9.75 -23.41 2.31
C ALA A 178 9.06 -24.78 2.21
N ASN A 179 8.87 -25.44 3.36
CA ASN A 179 7.99 -26.59 3.53
C ASN A 179 6.61 -26.19 4.04
N THR A 180 6.50 -25.07 4.76
CA THR A 180 5.23 -24.53 5.23
C THR A 180 5.08 -23.07 4.83
N PHE A 181 3.92 -22.72 4.28
CA PHE A 181 3.50 -21.35 4.03
C PHE A 181 2.38 -20.95 5.00
N LEU A 182 2.61 -19.92 5.78
CA LEU A 182 1.63 -19.27 6.63
C LEU A 182 1.15 -17.98 5.97
N GLY A 183 -0.05 -18.00 5.41
CA GLY A 183 -0.70 -16.84 4.82
C GLY A 183 -1.60 -16.13 5.83
N TRP A 184 -1.11 -15.05 6.44
CA TRP A 184 -1.86 -14.28 7.44
C TRP A 184 -2.61 -13.12 6.78
N ASN A 185 -3.95 -13.17 6.84
CA ASN A 185 -4.84 -12.28 6.08
C ASN A 185 -4.47 -12.25 4.59
N TYR A 186 -4.24 -13.43 4.03
CA TYR A 186 -3.75 -13.63 2.68
C TYR A 186 -4.87 -14.08 1.74
N ASP A 187 -5.18 -13.23 0.76
CA ASP A 187 -5.98 -13.63 -0.40
C ASP A 187 -5.27 -13.24 -1.70
N GLY A 188 -4.35 -14.08 -2.12
CA GLY A 188 -3.57 -13.89 -3.34
C GLY A 188 -4.43 -13.77 -4.59
N TYR A 189 -5.57 -14.47 -4.66
CA TYR A 189 -6.45 -14.44 -5.84
C TYR A 189 -7.01 -13.05 -6.14
N TYR A 190 -7.29 -12.23 -5.11
CA TYR A 190 -7.81 -10.88 -5.30
C TYR A 190 -6.73 -9.79 -5.24
N SER A 191 -5.70 -9.97 -4.43
CA SER A 191 -4.76 -8.89 -4.14
C SER A 191 -3.34 -9.10 -4.67
N ALA A 192 -2.91 -10.36 -4.87
CA ALA A 192 -1.54 -10.71 -5.22
C ALA A 192 -1.46 -11.95 -6.12
N HIS A 193 -2.19 -11.95 -7.24
CA HIS A 193 -2.39 -13.11 -8.11
C HIS A 193 -1.10 -13.82 -8.55
N LEU A 194 0.01 -13.10 -8.67
CA LEU A 194 1.31 -13.70 -9.03
C LEU A 194 1.89 -14.56 -7.88
N SER A 195 1.61 -14.20 -6.62
CA SER A 195 2.07 -14.98 -5.47
C SER A 195 1.35 -16.33 -5.33
N VAL A 196 0.13 -16.46 -5.86
CA VAL A 196 -0.63 -17.71 -5.89
C VAL A 196 0.16 -18.82 -6.58
N ALA A 197 0.82 -18.52 -7.69
CA ALA A 197 1.65 -19.48 -8.40
C ALA A 197 2.83 -20.00 -7.55
N GLY A 198 3.40 -19.14 -6.70
CA GLY A 198 4.45 -19.53 -5.75
C GLY A 198 3.93 -20.51 -4.69
N VAL A 199 2.74 -20.24 -4.13
CA VAL A 199 2.10 -21.13 -3.16
C VAL A 199 1.69 -22.46 -3.80
N GLN A 200 1.19 -22.44 -5.05
CA GLN A 200 0.87 -23.68 -5.79
C GLN A 200 2.12 -24.56 -6.01
N LYS A 201 3.24 -23.95 -6.44
CA LYS A 201 4.51 -24.67 -6.59
C LYS A 201 5.03 -25.25 -5.27
N LEU A 202 4.82 -24.55 -4.15
CA LEU A 202 5.14 -25.07 -2.82
C LEU A 202 4.32 -26.34 -2.54
N ARG A 203 3.01 -26.34 -2.79
CA ARG A 203 2.14 -27.51 -2.62
C ARG A 203 2.50 -28.66 -3.54
N GLU A 204 2.83 -28.39 -4.81
CA GLU A 204 3.30 -29.40 -5.78
C GLU A 204 4.55 -30.15 -5.29
N ARG A 205 5.40 -29.50 -4.47
CA ARG A 205 6.56 -30.12 -3.82
C ARG A 205 6.22 -30.85 -2.51
N GLY A 206 4.95 -30.95 -2.14
CA GLY A 206 4.50 -31.56 -0.87
C GLY A 206 4.43 -30.60 0.32
N GLY A 207 4.71 -29.32 0.11
CA GLY A 207 4.62 -28.29 1.15
C GLY A 207 3.19 -28.08 1.65
N LYS A 208 3.07 -27.55 2.87
CA LYS A 208 1.81 -27.33 3.58
C LYS A 208 1.45 -25.84 3.63
N VAL A 209 0.15 -25.56 3.66
CA VAL A 209 -0.39 -24.19 3.62
C VAL A 209 -1.37 -23.98 4.76
N ILE A 210 -1.07 -22.99 5.59
CA ILE A 210 -1.98 -22.49 6.63
C ILE A 210 -2.47 -21.12 6.17
N ILE A 211 -3.78 -20.92 6.11
CA ILE A 211 -4.39 -19.60 5.82
C ILE A 211 -5.14 -19.14 7.06
N ILE A 212 -4.91 -17.89 7.43
CA ILE A 212 -5.64 -17.18 8.49
C ILE A 212 -6.34 -15.99 7.84
N ASP A 213 -7.66 -15.89 8.00
CA ASP A 213 -8.46 -14.78 7.49
C ASP A 213 -9.75 -14.64 8.31
N ILE A 214 -10.38 -13.48 8.22
CA ILE A 214 -11.68 -13.22 8.85
C ILE A 214 -12.86 -13.72 8.02
N ARG A 215 -12.62 -14.07 6.77
CA ARG A 215 -13.64 -14.51 5.80
C ARG A 215 -13.16 -15.71 5.00
N ASP A 216 -14.12 -16.44 4.48
CA ASP A 216 -13.87 -17.51 3.54
C ASP A 216 -13.51 -16.94 2.15
N THR A 217 -12.30 -17.20 1.70
CA THR A 217 -11.72 -16.63 0.48
C THR A 217 -11.35 -17.70 -0.54
N PRO A 218 -11.14 -17.36 -1.83
CA PRO A 218 -10.58 -18.32 -2.77
C PRO A 218 -9.24 -18.91 -2.32
N ALA A 219 -8.40 -18.14 -1.60
CA ALA A 219 -7.14 -18.67 -1.07
C ALA A 219 -7.38 -19.73 0.02
N SER A 220 -8.31 -19.49 0.95
CA SER A 220 -8.64 -20.47 1.98
C SER A 220 -9.23 -21.76 1.41
N ARG A 221 -10.09 -21.65 0.38
CA ARG A 221 -10.73 -22.82 -0.24
C ARG A 221 -9.81 -23.66 -1.13
N ASN A 222 -8.91 -22.99 -1.88
CA ASN A 222 -8.16 -23.65 -2.95
C ASN A 222 -6.70 -23.96 -2.57
N LEU A 223 -6.16 -23.31 -1.54
CA LEU A 223 -4.75 -23.46 -1.18
C LEU A 223 -4.54 -24.06 0.21
N ALA A 224 -5.43 -23.81 1.19
CA ALA A 224 -5.19 -24.17 2.57
C ALA A 224 -5.28 -25.68 2.84
N ASP A 225 -4.30 -26.20 3.58
CA ASP A 225 -4.42 -27.48 4.30
C ASP A 225 -5.09 -27.24 5.66
N ILE A 226 -4.82 -26.09 6.31
CA ILE A 226 -5.48 -25.62 7.52
C ILE A 226 -6.00 -24.21 7.30
N PHE A 227 -7.28 -23.96 7.58
CA PHE A 227 -7.89 -22.64 7.53
C PHE A 227 -8.38 -22.20 8.90
N LEU A 228 -7.85 -21.08 9.40
CA LEU A 228 -8.23 -20.45 10.65
C LEU A 228 -9.08 -19.21 10.36
N LYS A 229 -10.40 -19.34 10.50
CA LYS A 229 -11.33 -18.22 10.33
C LYS A 229 -11.52 -17.50 11.65
N ILE A 230 -10.75 -16.44 11.87
CA ILE A 230 -10.72 -15.68 13.13
C ILE A 230 -11.76 -14.57 13.20
N ASN A 231 -12.14 -14.18 14.41
CA ASN A 231 -12.86 -12.94 14.64
C ASN A 231 -12.01 -11.73 14.25
N PRO A 232 -12.58 -10.67 13.65
CA PRO A 232 -11.82 -9.48 13.28
C PRO A 232 -11.06 -8.85 14.45
N GLY A 233 -9.80 -8.48 14.23
CA GLY A 233 -8.96 -7.79 15.23
C GLY A 233 -8.35 -8.68 16.31
N THR A 234 -8.44 -10.01 16.17
CA THR A 234 -7.93 -10.98 17.18
C THR A 234 -6.59 -11.62 16.79
N ASP A 235 -5.96 -11.11 15.75
CA ASP A 235 -4.69 -11.60 15.19
C ASP A 235 -3.57 -11.71 16.24
N GLY A 236 -3.40 -10.67 17.08
CA GLY A 236 -2.39 -10.66 18.12
C GLY A 236 -2.61 -11.74 19.19
N ALA A 237 -3.87 -11.99 19.56
CA ALA A 237 -4.22 -13.04 20.51
C ALA A 237 -3.90 -14.43 19.93
N LEU A 238 -4.23 -14.66 18.66
CA LEU A 238 -3.87 -15.91 17.98
C LEU A 238 -2.36 -16.10 17.91
N ALA A 239 -1.60 -15.06 17.53
CA ALA A 239 -0.15 -15.15 17.43
C ALA A 239 0.51 -15.46 18.80
N LEU A 240 0.06 -14.82 19.87
CA LEU A 240 0.57 -15.08 21.22
C LEU A 240 0.17 -16.49 21.72
N GLY A 241 -1.05 -16.96 21.40
CA GLY A 241 -1.48 -18.31 21.71
C GLY A 241 -0.68 -19.38 20.95
N MET A 242 -0.39 -19.16 19.67
CA MET A 242 0.50 -20.04 18.91
C MET A 242 1.92 -20.02 19.50
N ALA A 243 2.43 -18.85 19.90
CA ALA A 243 3.73 -18.73 20.55
C ALA A 243 3.79 -19.53 21.86
N LYS A 244 2.75 -19.42 22.71
CA LYS A 244 2.66 -20.20 23.94
C LYS A 244 2.69 -21.70 23.68
N LEU A 245 1.90 -22.19 22.71
CA LEU A 245 1.90 -23.60 22.32
C LEU A 245 3.28 -24.06 21.82
N ILE A 246 3.96 -23.24 21.02
CA ILE A 246 5.31 -23.53 20.51
C ILE A 246 6.31 -23.64 21.65
N ILE A 247 6.26 -22.74 22.63
CA ILE A 247 7.16 -22.74 23.79
C ILE A 247 6.86 -23.95 24.71
N ASP A 248 5.60 -24.15 25.09
CA ASP A 248 5.19 -25.19 26.03
C ASP A 248 5.46 -26.62 25.53
N ASN A 249 5.39 -26.83 24.21
CA ASN A 249 5.64 -28.14 23.61
C ASN A 249 7.12 -28.34 23.18
N GLY A 250 8.01 -27.38 23.44
CA GLY A 250 9.42 -27.49 23.11
C GLY A 250 9.71 -27.41 21.59
N TRP A 251 8.86 -26.73 20.82
CA TRP A 251 9.02 -26.56 19.37
C TRP A 251 9.78 -25.27 19.02
N ALA A 252 10.16 -24.48 20.01
CA ALA A 252 10.95 -23.26 19.81
C ALA A 252 12.42 -23.61 19.47
N ASP A 253 13.01 -22.84 18.56
CA ASP A 253 14.43 -22.93 18.24
C ASP A 253 15.25 -22.14 19.28
N LEU A 254 15.59 -22.80 20.41
CA LEU A 254 16.26 -22.14 21.52
C LEU A 254 17.68 -21.68 21.17
N GLU A 255 18.38 -22.39 20.29
CA GLU A 255 19.71 -21.97 19.82
C GLU A 255 19.63 -20.67 19.01
N TYR A 256 18.66 -20.58 18.10
CA TYR A 256 18.41 -19.36 17.33
C TYR A 256 18.01 -18.21 18.26
N ILE A 257 17.12 -18.46 19.22
CA ILE A 257 16.63 -17.45 20.18
C ILE A 257 17.80 -16.89 20.98
N GLU A 258 18.63 -17.72 21.58
CA GLU A 258 19.79 -17.32 22.37
C GLU A 258 20.77 -16.47 21.57
N LYS A 259 21.04 -16.87 20.33
CA LYS A 259 22.07 -16.25 19.50
C LYS A 259 21.62 -14.96 18.80
N TYR A 260 20.36 -14.86 18.40
CA TYR A 260 19.91 -13.82 17.48
C TYR A 260 18.76 -12.96 17.99
N THR A 261 18.23 -13.22 19.19
CA THR A 261 17.10 -12.47 19.71
C THR A 261 17.40 -11.81 21.08
N TYR A 262 16.55 -10.88 21.45
CA TYR A 262 16.57 -10.22 22.74
C TYR A 262 15.16 -10.16 23.31
N GLY A 263 15.02 -10.35 24.65
CA GLY A 263 13.73 -10.20 25.34
C GLY A 263 12.83 -11.44 25.25
N PHE A 264 13.39 -12.63 25.09
CA PHE A 264 12.63 -13.88 25.03
C PHE A 264 11.83 -14.14 26.32
N ASP A 265 12.41 -13.90 27.50
CA ASP A 265 11.73 -14.15 28.76
C ASP A 265 10.49 -13.26 28.92
N GLN A 266 10.59 -11.98 28.58
CA GLN A 266 9.47 -11.05 28.61
C GLN A 266 8.40 -11.42 27.57
N TYR A 267 8.82 -11.90 26.39
CA TYR A 267 7.91 -12.38 25.37
C TYR A 267 7.17 -13.65 25.83
N LYS A 268 7.87 -14.57 26.49
CA LYS A 268 7.29 -15.75 27.08
C LYS A 268 6.25 -15.40 28.17
N GLU A 269 6.60 -14.49 29.11
CA GLU A 269 5.66 -13.99 30.12
C GLU A 269 4.39 -13.38 29.50
N LEU A 270 4.53 -12.66 28.37
CA LEU A 270 3.39 -12.14 27.64
C LEU A 270 2.56 -13.28 27.01
N ALA A 271 3.21 -14.24 26.36
CA ALA A 271 2.55 -15.40 25.75
C ALA A 271 1.82 -16.26 26.79
N ASP A 272 2.36 -16.39 28.01
CA ASP A 272 1.75 -17.13 29.12
C ASP A 272 0.36 -16.58 29.53
N GLN A 273 0.08 -15.32 29.22
CA GLN A 273 -1.24 -14.73 29.44
C GLN A 273 -2.29 -15.16 28.39
N TYR A 274 -1.88 -15.91 27.36
CA TYR A 274 -2.74 -16.36 26.26
C TYR A 274 -2.83 -17.89 26.19
N PRO A 275 -3.38 -18.54 27.24
CA PRO A 275 -3.61 -19.99 27.18
C PRO A 275 -4.66 -20.33 26.13
N LEU A 276 -4.62 -21.56 25.64
CA LEU A 276 -5.38 -22.04 24.48
C LEU A 276 -6.89 -21.81 24.60
N ASP A 277 -7.46 -22.01 25.79
CA ASP A 277 -8.89 -21.80 26.05
C ASP A 277 -9.29 -20.32 25.96
N ARG A 278 -8.42 -19.41 26.43
CA ARG A 278 -8.60 -17.97 26.30
C ARG A 278 -8.52 -17.53 24.83
N VAL A 279 -7.53 -18.02 24.10
CA VAL A 279 -7.34 -17.70 22.68
C VAL A 279 -8.53 -18.20 21.86
N SER A 280 -9.00 -19.42 22.10
CA SER A 280 -10.20 -19.97 21.47
C SER A 280 -11.43 -19.08 21.67
N LYS A 281 -11.68 -18.61 22.90
CA LYS A 281 -12.79 -17.70 23.19
C LYS A 281 -12.66 -16.34 22.47
N ILE A 282 -11.45 -15.77 22.39
CA ILE A 282 -11.21 -14.50 21.74
C ILE A 282 -11.36 -14.60 20.23
N THR A 283 -10.76 -15.63 19.63
CA THR A 283 -10.67 -15.80 18.18
C THR A 283 -11.89 -16.45 17.57
N GLY A 284 -12.69 -17.18 18.37
CA GLY A 284 -13.80 -17.99 17.90
C GLY A 284 -13.37 -19.32 17.26
N LEU A 285 -12.11 -19.72 17.41
CA LEU A 285 -11.57 -20.94 16.81
C LEU A 285 -11.68 -22.15 17.73
N ASP A 286 -11.77 -23.32 17.14
CA ASP A 286 -11.61 -24.59 17.84
C ASP A 286 -10.17 -24.72 18.39
N PRO A 287 -10.00 -25.09 19.68
CA PRO A 287 -8.68 -25.23 20.30
C PRO A 287 -7.77 -26.24 19.57
N GLY A 288 -8.33 -27.37 19.09
CA GLY A 288 -7.58 -28.37 18.35
C GLY A 288 -7.02 -27.82 17.04
N LEU A 289 -7.80 -26.98 16.36
CA LEU A 289 -7.37 -26.36 15.10
C LEU A 289 -6.22 -25.35 15.32
N ILE A 290 -6.26 -24.58 16.42
CA ILE A 290 -5.15 -23.69 16.82
C ILE A 290 -3.89 -24.51 17.11
N TYR A 291 -4.02 -25.60 17.85
CA TYR A 291 -2.92 -26.49 18.20
C TYR A 291 -2.26 -27.08 16.94
N GLU A 292 -3.05 -27.64 16.03
CA GLU A 292 -2.54 -28.25 14.80
C GLU A 292 -1.85 -27.22 13.90
N ALA A 293 -2.37 -25.99 13.80
CA ALA A 293 -1.74 -24.93 13.04
C ALA A 293 -0.39 -24.50 13.65
N ALA A 294 -0.34 -24.32 14.97
CA ALA A 294 0.90 -23.98 15.69
C ALA A 294 1.96 -25.07 15.54
N LYS A 295 1.56 -26.34 15.70
CA LYS A 295 2.41 -27.52 15.53
C LYS A 295 2.95 -27.60 14.11
N LEU A 296 2.08 -27.53 13.09
CA LEU A 296 2.48 -27.59 11.69
C LEU A 296 3.47 -26.48 11.34
N TYR A 297 3.19 -25.26 11.77
CA TYR A 297 4.07 -24.11 11.52
C TYR A 297 5.46 -24.30 12.13
N ALA A 298 5.54 -24.79 13.38
CA ALA A 298 6.78 -24.92 14.11
C ALA A 298 7.60 -26.17 13.75
N THR A 299 6.94 -27.30 13.40
CA THR A 299 7.63 -28.59 13.24
C THR A 299 7.83 -29.03 11.79
N ASN A 300 7.16 -28.41 10.82
CA ASN A 300 7.33 -28.69 9.39
C ASN A 300 8.13 -27.57 8.69
N GLY A 301 9.22 -27.17 9.30
CA GLY A 301 10.12 -26.13 8.78
C GLY A 301 10.99 -26.59 7.59
N PRO A 302 11.63 -25.61 6.87
CA PRO A 302 11.49 -24.19 7.09
C PRO A 302 10.09 -23.66 6.75
N ALA A 303 9.63 -22.65 7.50
CA ALA A 303 8.30 -22.07 7.33
C ALA A 303 8.40 -20.58 7.02
N CYS A 304 7.72 -20.15 5.97
CA CYS A 304 7.65 -18.72 5.64
C CYS A 304 6.25 -18.16 5.91
N THR A 305 6.23 -16.89 6.33
CA THR A 305 5.00 -16.17 6.63
C THR A 305 4.81 -15.03 5.65
N ASN A 306 3.65 -15.00 4.98
CA ASN A 306 3.18 -13.84 4.25
C ASN A 306 2.03 -13.19 5.01
N TYR A 307 2.23 -11.99 5.50
CA TYR A 307 1.22 -11.21 6.20
C TYR A 307 0.78 -10.02 5.35
N SER A 308 -0.52 -9.74 5.42
CA SER A 308 -1.13 -8.64 4.66
C SER A 308 -0.42 -7.31 4.96
N ALA A 309 -0.25 -6.51 3.93
CA ALA A 309 0.28 -5.15 4.07
C ALA A 309 -0.66 -4.23 4.85
N SER A 310 -1.97 -4.47 4.79
CA SER A 310 -2.98 -3.53 5.25
C SER A 310 -3.95 -4.11 6.27
N ALA A 311 -4.47 -5.32 6.05
CA ALA A 311 -5.54 -5.87 6.87
C ALA A 311 -5.18 -5.97 8.37
N LEU A 312 -3.92 -6.27 8.68
CA LEU A 312 -3.42 -6.37 10.06
C LEU A 312 -3.27 -5.00 10.76
N VAL A 313 -3.11 -3.93 10.02
CA VAL A 313 -2.74 -2.62 10.59
C VAL A 313 -3.88 -1.60 10.59
N HIS A 314 -5.02 -1.93 9.99
CA HIS A 314 -6.18 -1.04 9.91
C HIS A 314 -7.10 -1.13 11.16
N HIS A 315 -6.53 -1.37 12.32
CA HIS A 315 -7.23 -1.29 13.59
C HIS A 315 -6.29 -0.84 14.71
N ILE A 316 -6.86 -0.45 15.85
CA ILE A 316 -6.13 0.22 16.94
C ILE A 316 -4.95 -0.59 17.49
N ASN A 317 -5.00 -1.92 17.44
CA ASN A 317 -3.92 -2.80 17.93
C ASN A 317 -3.08 -3.41 16.78
N GLY A 318 -3.25 -2.97 15.55
CA GLY A 318 -2.63 -3.57 14.36
C GLY A 318 -1.11 -3.61 14.43
N PHE A 319 -0.48 -2.56 14.95
CA PHE A 319 0.96 -2.49 15.14
C PHE A 319 1.49 -3.62 16.04
N ASN A 320 0.88 -3.84 17.21
CA ASN A 320 1.30 -4.91 18.12
C ASN A 320 0.94 -6.30 17.60
N SER A 321 -0.21 -6.47 16.94
CA SER A 321 -0.58 -7.72 16.30
C SER A 321 0.45 -8.13 15.25
N HIS A 322 0.92 -7.18 14.44
CA HIS A 322 1.95 -7.45 13.43
C HIS A 322 3.27 -7.86 14.08
N ARG A 323 3.69 -7.18 15.16
CA ARG A 323 4.89 -7.55 15.92
C ARG A 323 4.80 -8.97 16.50
N ALA A 324 3.64 -9.34 17.06
CA ALA A 324 3.43 -10.69 17.59
C ALA A 324 3.58 -11.77 16.51
N ILE A 325 3.09 -11.51 15.29
CA ILE A 325 3.25 -12.44 14.15
C ILE A 325 4.72 -12.54 13.71
N LEU A 326 5.45 -11.42 13.66
CA LEU A 326 6.87 -11.44 13.34
C LEU A 326 7.69 -12.27 14.33
N CYS A 327 7.34 -12.18 15.62
CA CYS A 327 8.01 -12.94 16.67
C CYS A 327 7.86 -14.47 16.48
N LEU A 328 6.78 -14.96 15.83
CA LEU A 328 6.67 -16.40 15.52
C LEU A 328 7.77 -16.89 14.60
N SER A 329 8.19 -16.08 13.62
CA SER A 329 9.29 -16.44 12.73
C SER A 329 10.62 -16.50 13.47
N ALA A 330 10.86 -15.59 14.42
CA ALA A 330 12.05 -15.62 15.26
C ALA A 330 12.03 -16.80 16.25
N LEU A 331 10.88 -17.05 16.87
CA LEU A 331 10.68 -18.14 17.83
C LEU A 331 10.98 -19.54 17.24
N THR A 332 10.74 -19.71 15.95
CA THR A 332 10.93 -20.97 15.22
C THR A 332 12.19 -20.96 14.33
N GLY A 333 13.09 -19.99 14.50
CA GLY A 333 14.32 -19.87 13.72
C GLY A 333 14.09 -19.67 12.21
N ASN A 334 12.94 -19.14 11.82
CA ASN A 334 12.54 -18.95 10.42
C ASN A 334 12.77 -17.52 9.88
N PHE A 335 13.43 -16.65 10.64
CA PHE A 335 13.82 -15.32 10.16
C PHE A 335 15.26 -15.33 9.66
N ASP A 336 15.52 -14.69 8.51
CA ASP A 336 16.82 -14.59 7.82
C ASP A 336 17.46 -15.95 7.49
N ARG A 337 16.64 -16.87 6.99
CA ARG A 337 17.09 -18.18 6.48
C ARG A 337 16.33 -18.59 5.22
N ALA A 338 16.93 -19.45 4.40
CA ALA A 338 16.29 -20.02 3.22
C ALA A 338 15.02 -20.80 3.62
N GLY A 339 13.93 -20.55 2.92
CA GLY A 339 12.60 -21.13 3.20
C GLY A 339 11.83 -20.47 4.35
N GLY A 340 12.42 -19.48 5.01
CA GLY A 340 11.78 -18.65 6.02
C GLY A 340 11.41 -17.26 5.48
N ASN A 341 11.47 -16.26 6.36
CA ASN A 341 11.31 -14.86 5.99
C ASN A 341 12.67 -14.21 5.78
N VAL A 342 13.02 -13.90 4.54
CA VAL A 342 14.31 -13.32 4.16
C VAL A 342 14.22 -11.80 4.13
N PRO A 343 15.18 -11.07 4.73
CA PRO A 343 15.24 -9.62 4.64
C PRO A 343 15.14 -9.12 3.21
N ASN A 344 14.30 -8.11 2.98
CA ASN A 344 14.16 -7.52 1.67
C ASN A 344 15.48 -6.85 1.27
N PRO A 345 15.97 -7.07 0.03
CA PRO A 345 17.17 -6.38 -0.43
C PRO A 345 16.93 -4.86 -0.42
N PRO A 346 17.96 -4.06 -0.16
CA PRO A 346 17.85 -2.62 -0.24
C PRO A 346 17.34 -2.17 -1.63
N THR A 347 16.27 -1.43 -1.66
CA THR A 347 15.61 -1.01 -2.92
C THR A 347 16.48 -0.13 -3.84
N TYR A 348 17.57 0.43 -3.31
CA TYR A 348 18.50 1.28 -4.08
C TYR A 348 19.52 0.49 -4.91
N LEU A 349 19.61 -0.84 -4.79
CA LEU A 349 20.56 -1.66 -5.56
C LEU A 349 20.35 -1.59 -7.07
N HIS A 350 19.16 -1.21 -7.51
CA HIS A 350 18.79 -1.14 -8.93
C HIS A 350 18.58 0.29 -9.43
N LYS A 351 19.06 1.31 -8.71
CA LYS A 351 18.96 2.69 -9.20
C LYS A 351 19.82 2.89 -10.44
N PRO A 352 19.27 3.43 -11.52
CA PRO A 352 20.09 3.90 -12.64
C PRO A 352 21.12 4.94 -12.17
N ALA A 353 22.35 4.88 -12.70
CA ALA A 353 23.37 5.86 -12.38
C ALA A 353 22.87 7.29 -12.66
N GLY A 354 23.04 8.19 -11.69
CA GLY A 354 22.58 9.58 -11.80
C GLY A 354 21.09 9.84 -11.57
N PHE A 355 20.31 8.82 -11.19
CA PHE A 355 18.89 8.98 -10.87
C PHE A 355 18.69 9.60 -9.47
N LYS A 356 18.83 10.92 -9.39
CA LYS A 356 18.87 11.66 -8.11
C LYS A 356 17.51 11.96 -7.48
N VAL A 357 16.41 11.95 -8.21
CA VAL A 357 15.08 12.33 -7.70
C VAL A 357 14.58 11.44 -6.55
N ARG A 358 15.15 10.23 -6.39
CA ARG A 358 14.84 9.29 -5.28
C ARG A 358 15.81 9.41 -4.10
N GLU A 359 16.86 10.18 -4.23
CA GLU A 359 17.79 10.39 -3.14
C GLU A 359 17.12 11.22 -2.05
N HIS A 360 17.35 10.86 -0.80
CA HIS A 360 16.86 11.62 0.33
C HIS A 360 17.25 13.10 0.24
N ALA A 361 18.49 13.38 -0.17
CA ALA A 361 19.00 14.73 -0.34
C ALA A 361 18.18 15.58 -1.33
N PHE A 362 17.62 14.98 -2.41
CA PHE A 362 16.76 15.73 -3.34
C PHE A 362 15.51 16.29 -2.67
N ARG A 363 14.93 15.57 -1.71
CA ARG A 363 13.73 15.97 -0.97
C ARG A 363 14.06 16.86 0.21
N SER A 364 15.17 16.57 0.92
CA SER A 364 15.51 17.15 2.21
C SER A 364 16.36 18.40 2.14
N ASP A 365 17.04 18.73 1.01
CA ASP A 365 17.84 19.94 0.87
C ASP A 365 17.00 21.24 1.00
N ARG A 366 15.69 21.15 0.85
CA ARG A 366 14.71 22.22 1.00
C ARG A 366 13.75 22.02 2.18
N TYR A 367 14.04 21.05 3.05
CA TYR A 367 13.21 20.80 4.22
C TYR A 367 13.14 22.06 5.10
N PRO A 368 11.95 22.54 5.46
CA PRO A 368 11.80 23.70 6.35
C PRO A 368 12.46 23.42 7.72
N LYS A 369 13.18 24.41 8.24
CA LYS A 369 13.93 24.27 9.51
C LYS A 369 13.04 24.39 10.75
N ASP A 370 11.88 24.99 10.59
CA ASP A 370 10.87 25.23 11.62
C ASP A 370 9.54 24.59 11.18
N GLY A 371 8.67 24.41 12.15
CA GLY A 371 7.35 23.83 11.93
C GLY A 371 7.23 22.40 12.47
N GLU A 372 6.04 22.09 12.90
CA GLU A 372 5.64 20.78 13.41
C GLU A 372 4.66 20.15 12.43
N ARG A 373 4.90 18.89 12.04
CA ARG A 373 4.02 18.18 11.12
C ARG A 373 2.69 17.82 11.79
N ILE A 374 1.61 17.79 11.02
CA ILE A 374 0.31 17.27 11.47
C ILE A 374 0.50 15.88 12.09
N GLY A 375 0.01 15.70 13.32
CA GLY A 375 0.09 14.45 14.06
C GLY A 375 1.41 14.16 14.76
N ALA A 376 2.44 15.01 14.65
CA ALA A 376 3.76 14.75 15.23
C ALA A 376 3.74 14.44 16.73
N ARG A 377 2.93 15.17 17.51
CA ARG A 377 2.82 14.97 18.98
C ARG A 377 2.05 13.70 19.34
N ARG A 378 1.00 13.40 18.60
CA ARG A 378 0.15 12.22 18.88
C ARG A 378 0.77 10.92 18.41
N PHE A 379 1.59 11.00 17.37
CA PHE A 379 2.24 9.84 16.74
C PHE A 379 3.77 10.01 16.70
N PRO A 380 4.44 10.06 17.88
CA PRO A 380 5.87 10.37 17.95
C PRO A 380 6.73 9.32 17.21
N LEU A 381 6.35 8.05 17.26
CA LEU A 381 7.07 6.98 16.54
C LEU A 381 6.95 7.16 15.00
N TRP A 382 5.77 7.53 14.50
CA TRP A 382 5.59 7.90 13.11
C TRP A 382 6.50 9.06 12.73
N ASN A 383 6.44 10.13 13.51
CA ASN A 383 7.21 11.34 13.27
C ASN A 383 8.73 11.10 13.25
N ALA A 384 9.22 10.14 14.04
CA ALA A 384 10.63 9.74 14.07
C ALA A 384 11.04 8.85 12.90
N GLN A 385 10.10 8.12 12.26
CA GLN A 385 10.40 7.14 11.23
C GLN A 385 10.11 7.62 9.80
N PHE A 386 9.23 8.61 9.64
CA PHE A 386 8.81 9.13 8.34
C PHE A 386 8.94 10.66 8.24
N ASP A 387 9.31 11.15 7.06
CA ASP A 387 9.31 12.57 6.70
C ASP A 387 7.93 13.04 6.21
N GLU A 388 6.85 12.42 6.71
CA GLU A 388 5.48 12.66 6.28
C GLU A 388 4.58 12.96 7.46
N PHE A 389 3.57 13.80 7.29
CA PHE A 389 2.57 14.00 8.32
C PHE A 389 1.67 12.77 8.49
N GLN A 390 1.12 12.56 9.68
CA GLN A 390 0.20 11.46 9.94
C GLN A 390 -1.23 11.87 9.55
N ALA A 391 -1.69 11.39 8.39
CA ALA A 391 -2.97 11.81 7.82
C ALA A 391 -4.19 11.40 8.64
N MET A 392 -4.06 10.42 9.56
CA MET A 392 -5.14 10.08 10.50
C MET A 392 -5.44 11.22 11.51
N ASP A 393 -4.52 12.17 11.68
CA ASP A 393 -4.71 13.34 12.53
C ASP A 393 -5.24 14.58 11.79
N LEU A 394 -5.44 14.46 10.47
CA LEU A 394 -5.87 15.58 9.64
C LEU A 394 -7.25 16.12 10.07
N LEU A 395 -8.21 15.23 10.37
CA LEU A 395 -9.54 15.65 10.85
C LEU A 395 -9.44 16.50 12.12
N ARG A 396 -8.73 16.00 13.14
CA ARG A 396 -8.52 16.73 14.38
C ARG A 396 -7.85 18.08 14.14
N GLN A 397 -6.79 18.11 13.32
CA GLN A 397 -6.08 19.34 13.00
C GLN A 397 -6.97 20.38 12.30
N LEU A 398 -7.86 19.95 11.42
CA LEU A 398 -8.84 20.82 10.77
C LEU A 398 -9.85 21.38 11.78
N GLU A 399 -10.33 20.56 12.71
CA GLU A 399 -11.34 20.96 13.71
C GLU A 399 -10.73 21.88 14.78
N GLU A 400 -9.60 21.51 15.37
CA GLU A 400 -8.99 22.22 16.50
C GLU A 400 -8.10 23.40 16.07
N GLY A 401 -7.51 23.36 14.87
CA GLY A 401 -6.60 24.40 14.39
C GLY A 401 -5.29 24.51 15.17
N THR A 402 -4.89 23.47 15.90
CA THR A 402 -3.70 23.46 16.76
C THR A 402 -2.67 22.43 16.30
N PRO A 403 -1.35 22.76 16.31
CA PRO A 403 -0.69 24.00 16.76
C PRO A 403 -0.86 25.19 15.79
N TYR A 404 -1.41 24.99 14.61
CA TYR A 404 -1.75 25.99 13.61
C TYR A 404 -2.94 25.48 12.78
N PRO A 405 -3.75 26.38 12.18
CA PRO A 405 -4.86 25.96 11.35
C PRO A 405 -4.39 25.42 10.00
N VAL A 406 -4.97 24.34 9.52
CA VAL A 406 -4.84 23.89 8.12
C VAL A 406 -5.93 24.60 7.32
N LYS A 407 -5.52 25.40 6.34
CA LYS A 407 -6.40 26.28 5.56
C LYS A 407 -6.44 25.93 4.07
N ALA A 408 -5.40 25.24 3.58
CA ALA A 408 -5.43 24.72 2.23
C ALA A 408 -4.89 23.28 2.16
N ILE A 409 -5.42 22.53 1.20
CA ILE A 409 -4.88 21.23 0.80
C ILE A 409 -4.61 21.25 -0.70
N PHE A 410 -3.41 20.79 -1.10
CA PHE A 410 -3.13 20.42 -2.47
C PHE A 410 -2.93 18.91 -2.53
N ALA A 411 -3.87 18.21 -3.15
CA ALA A 411 -3.86 16.77 -3.22
C ALA A 411 -3.64 16.26 -4.66
N MET A 412 -3.03 15.10 -4.76
CA MET A 412 -2.90 14.33 -5.99
C MET A 412 -3.44 12.91 -5.73
N GLY A 413 -4.69 12.64 -6.16
CA GLY A 413 -5.35 11.36 -5.97
C GLY A 413 -5.72 11.07 -4.51
N MET A 414 -6.18 12.06 -3.77
CA MET A 414 -6.71 11.87 -2.42
C MET A 414 -8.05 11.15 -2.47
N ASN A 415 -8.21 10.12 -1.64
CA ASN A 415 -9.49 9.46 -1.48
C ASN A 415 -9.94 9.52 -0.02
N ALA A 416 -10.80 10.48 0.30
CA ALA A 416 -11.33 10.67 1.66
C ALA A 416 -12.07 9.44 2.21
N LYS A 417 -12.61 8.58 1.34
CA LYS A 417 -13.26 7.32 1.76
C LYS A 417 -12.31 6.30 2.38
N MET A 418 -11.00 6.47 2.17
CA MET A 418 -9.98 5.62 2.79
C MET A 418 -9.58 6.09 4.19
N PHE A 419 -10.09 7.24 4.62
CA PHE A 419 -9.86 7.78 5.96
C PHE A 419 -10.97 7.34 6.91
N PRO A 420 -10.67 7.09 8.20
CA PRO A 420 -11.70 6.92 9.21
C PRO A 420 -12.55 8.20 9.34
N GLU A 421 -13.80 8.04 9.77
CA GLU A 421 -14.73 9.14 9.99
C GLU A 421 -14.92 10.04 8.75
N THR A 422 -15.04 9.42 7.57
CA THR A 422 -15.12 10.10 6.26
C THR A 422 -16.07 11.28 6.24
N ASP A 423 -17.27 11.13 6.81
CA ASP A 423 -18.30 12.18 6.77
C ASP A 423 -17.87 13.40 7.59
N LYS A 424 -17.23 13.20 8.74
CA LYS A 424 -16.65 14.29 9.55
C LYS A 424 -15.48 14.97 8.83
N LEU A 425 -14.61 14.18 8.20
CA LEU A 425 -13.50 14.72 7.43
C LEU A 425 -13.99 15.61 6.29
N LEU A 426 -14.98 15.14 5.51
CA LEU A 426 -15.54 15.91 4.41
C LEU A 426 -16.27 17.18 4.91
N ALA A 427 -16.99 17.09 6.04
CA ALA A 427 -17.60 18.26 6.67
C ALA A 427 -16.54 19.27 7.13
N ALA A 428 -15.48 18.80 7.80
CA ALA A 428 -14.39 19.67 8.22
C ALA A 428 -13.67 20.30 7.01
N MET A 429 -13.44 19.54 5.93
CA MET A 429 -12.87 20.09 4.68
C MET A 429 -13.78 21.16 4.06
N LYS A 430 -15.11 20.98 4.12
CA LYS A 430 -16.06 21.97 3.63
C LYS A 430 -15.99 23.26 4.44
N ASP A 431 -15.94 23.16 5.76
CA ASP A 431 -16.17 24.29 6.67
C ASP A 431 -14.88 25.02 7.06
N LYS A 432 -13.73 24.33 7.08
CA LYS A 432 -12.46 24.85 7.63
C LYS A 432 -11.44 25.26 6.57
N LEU A 433 -11.49 24.66 5.36
CA LEU A 433 -10.56 24.99 4.30
C LEU A 433 -10.98 26.27 3.56
N ASP A 434 -10.03 27.14 3.35
CA ASP A 434 -10.16 28.30 2.48
C ASP A 434 -9.95 27.91 1.01
N PHE A 435 -9.11 26.88 0.75
CA PHE A 435 -8.81 26.42 -0.60
C PHE A 435 -8.44 24.93 -0.67
N PHE A 436 -8.97 24.24 -1.67
CA PHE A 436 -8.64 22.83 -1.92
C PHE A 436 -8.44 22.56 -3.41
N VAL A 437 -7.29 21.98 -3.76
CA VAL A 437 -6.96 21.48 -5.11
C VAL A 437 -6.88 19.95 -5.06
N ASP A 438 -7.58 19.29 -5.96
CA ASP A 438 -7.41 17.84 -6.18
C ASP A 438 -6.98 17.56 -7.61
N THR A 439 -6.16 16.53 -7.80
CA THR A 439 -5.73 16.04 -9.11
C THR A 439 -6.22 14.61 -9.25
N ASP A 440 -7.17 14.37 -10.14
CA ASP A 440 -7.74 13.04 -10.34
C ASP A 440 -8.11 12.80 -11.82
N MET A 441 -8.34 11.55 -12.17
CA MET A 441 -8.84 11.15 -13.49
C MET A 441 -10.36 11.33 -13.61
N PHE A 442 -11.08 11.23 -12.48
CA PHE A 442 -12.55 11.24 -12.42
C PHE A 442 -13.06 12.18 -11.33
N MET A 443 -14.31 12.61 -11.47
CA MET A 443 -15.00 13.38 -10.44
C MET A 443 -15.38 12.46 -9.27
N THR A 444 -14.39 12.19 -8.41
CA THR A 444 -14.58 11.37 -7.20
C THR A 444 -15.39 12.13 -6.14
N MET A 445 -15.80 11.41 -5.08
CA MET A 445 -16.44 12.06 -3.95
C MET A 445 -15.53 13.15 -3.34
N THR A 446 -14.23 12.91 -3.26
CA THR A 446 -13.25 13.87 -2.72
C THR A 446 -13.11 15.07 -3.64
N ALA A 447 -12.97 14.84 -4.96
CA ALA A 447 -12.84 15.88 -5.97
C ALA A 447 -14.02 16.85 -5.97
N LYS A 448 -15.25 16.41 -5.63
CA LYS A 448 -16.42 17.29 -5.51
C LYS A 448 -16.28 18.39 -4.44
N TYR A 449 -15.38 18.20 -3.50
CA TYR A 449 -15.10 19.20 -2.46
C TYR A 449 -13.98 20.17 -2.84
N ALA A 450 -13.27 19.92 -3.95
CA ALA A 450 -12.20 20.80 -4.41
C ALA A 450 -12.72 22.13 -5.01
N ASP A 451 -11.92 23.17 -4.93
CA ASP A 451 -12.12 24.45 -5.62
C ASP A 451 -11.60 24.39 -7.07
N ILE A 452 -10.48 23.66 -7.25
CA ILE A 452 -9.90 23.35 -8.55
C ILE A 452 -9.67 21.84 -8.64
N VAL A 453 -10.10 21.24 -9.76
CA VAL A 453 -9.74 19.85 -10.08
C VAL A 453 -8.86 19.83 -11.32
N LEU A 454 -7.70 19.21 -11.20
CA LEU A 454 -6.74 19.06 -12.29
C LEU A 454 -6.84 17.65 -12.90
N PRO A 455 -6.85 17.51 -14.24
CA PRO A 455 -6.90 16.21 -14.89
C PRO A 455 -5.58 15.45 -14.73
N ALA A 456 -5.67 14.14 -14.45
CA ALA A 456 -4.52 13.26 -14.33
C ALA A 456 -4.38 12.30 -15.53
N CYS A 457 -3.15 11.94 -15.88
CA CYS A 457 -2.82 10.86 -16.81
C CYS A 457 -2.80 9.50 -16.12
N SER A 458 -3.17 8.45 -16.85
CA SER A 458 -2.89 7.07 -16.44
C SER A 458 -1.42 6.70 -16.65
N SER A 459 -1.00 5.56 -16.11
CA SER A 459 0.37 5.07 -16.25
C SER A 459 0.79 4.76 -17.70
N VAL A 460 -0.15 4.43 -18.56
CA VAL A 460 0.13 4.08 -19.96
C VAL A 460 0.06 5.27 -20.92
N GLU A 461 -0.28 6.45 -20.42
CA GLU A 461 -0.33 7.71 -21.20
C GLU A 461 0.89 8.60 -21.01
N ARG A 462 1.88 8.15 -20.25
CA ARG A 462 3.07 8.93 -19.94
C ARG A 462 4.31 8.05 -19.89
N GLY A 463 5.47 8.64 -20.15
CA GLY A 463 6.76 7.99 -19.92
C GLY A 463 7.19 8.19 -18.48
N GLU A 464 7.55 7.11 -17.78
CA GLU A 464 8.00 7.13 -16.39
C GLU A 464 9.19 6.23 -16.16
N LEU A 465 10.07 6.66 -15.27
CA LEU A 465 11.08 5.81 -14.67
C LEU A 465 10.71 5.62 -13.20
N LYS A 466 10.43 4.38 -12.82
CA LYS A 466 10.16 4.02 -11.44
C LYS A 466 11.32 3.23 -10.86
N ALA A 467 11.87 3.70 -9.74
CA ALA A 467 12.74 2.94 -8.88
C ALA A 467 12.10 2.79 -7.50
N TYR A 468 12.01 1.58 -7.02
CA TYR A 468 11.63 1.24 -5.66
C TYR A 468 12.78 0.58 -4.97
#